data_8eb2144a4bc7214aed566669df450a43
#
_entry.id   8eb2144a4bc7214aed566669df450a43
#
_cell.length_a   1.000
_cell.length_b   1.000
_cell.length_c   1.000
_cell.angle_alpha   90.00
_cell.angle_beta   90.00
_cell.angle_gamma   90.00
#
_symmetry.space_group_name_H-M   'P 1'
#
loop_
_entity.id
_entity.type
_entity.pdbx_description
1 polymer ?
#
loop_
_entity_poly.entity_id
_entity_poly.type
_entity_poly.pdbx_seq_one_letter_code
_entity_poly.pdbx_strand_id
1 'polypeptide(L)'
;MFIRVTWFQSSPDRLEEQIASYPQQMATGLGSLQGYMGASLLIDRGTGAGASVSYWETAESMQASEEAGTTLRSQVTATSGAQIREIERFELVVEERTAPPRANTYVRVNDLQGSPAKVDDLANLVRGDSMSLLKAQSGFRAVLMGANRQTGRIVIASVWETATDREASMAALQELRQRAPQVAGAETMKTELYESAFAEVKQAALA
;
A
#
# COMPACT_ATOMS: atom_id res chain seq x y z
N MET A 1 -0.18 11.72 -7.14
CA MET A 1 0.55 11.23 -5.94
C MET A 1 1.32 9.97 -6.33
N PHE A 2 2.47 9.75 -5.72
CA PHE A 2 3.33 8.58 -5.96
C PHE A 2 3.62 7.88 -4.64
N ILE A 3 3.89 6.56 -4.70
CA ILE A 3 4.25 5.77 -3.53
C ILE A 3 5.51 4.95 -3.80
N ARG A 4 6.37 4.85 -2.78
CA ARG A 4 7.42 3.83 -2.72
C ARG A 4 7.01 2.78 -1.70
N VAL A 5 6.96 1.54 -2.14
CA VAL A 5 6.65 0.39 -1.29
C VAL A 5 7.92 -0.40 -1.06
N THR A 6 8.26 -0.65 0.19
CA THR A 6 9.38 -1.50 0.60
C THR A 6 8.81 -2.70 1.32
N TRP A 7 8.77 -3.87 0.66
CA TRP A 7 8.40 -5.13 1.29
C TRP A 7 9.58 -5.69 2.07
N PHE A 8 9.29 -6.18 3.26
CA PHE A 8 10.31 -6.74 4.13
C PHE A 8 9.82 -8.00 4.84
N GLN A 9 10.77 -8.74 5.40
CA GLN A 9 10.56 -9.85 6.30
C GLN A 9 11.27 -9.55 7.61
N SER A 10 10.54 -9.62 8.71
CA SER A 10 11.07 -9.47 10.07
C SER A 10 10.78 -10.72 10.89
N SER A 11 11.45 -10.84 12.03
CA SER A 11 11.09 -11.81 13.05
C SER A 11 9.83 -11.32 13.80
N PRO A 12 8.80 -12.17 14.01
CA PRO A 12 7.58 -11.76 14.69
C PRO A 12 7.79 -11.15 16.08
N ASP A 13 8.78 -11.62 16.83
CA ASP A 13 9.15 -11.13 18.17
C ASP A 13 9.79 -9.72 18.15
N ARG A 14 10.24 -9.22 16.99
CA ARG A 14 10.81 -7.88 16.83
C ARG A 14 9.82 -6.85 16.28
N LEU A 15 8.62 -7.28 15.91
CA LEU A 15 7.65 -6.39 15.22
C LEU A 15 7.18 -5.25 16.12
N GLU A 16 6.92 -5.49 17.42
CA GLU A 16 6.44 -4.43 18.32
C GLU A 16 7.45 -3.30 18.47
N GLU A 17 8.74 -3.63 18.56
CA GLU A 17 9.83 -2.64 18.61
C GLU A 17 9.89 -1.82 17.31
N GLN A 18 9.74 -2.48 16.16
CA GLN A 18 9.72 -1.84 14.85
C GLN A 18 8.51 -0.91 14.69
N ILE A 19 7.32 -1.37 15.09
CA ILE A 19 6.09 -0.57 15.05
C ILE A 19 6.26 0.69 15.92
N ALA A 20 6.76 0.53 17.14
CA ALA A 20 6.94 1.65 18.07
C ALA A 20 7.94 2.71 17.58
N SER A 21 9.02 2.28 16.90
CA SER A 21 10.05 3.17 16.38
C SER A 21 9.72 3.79 15.01
N TYR A 22 8.81 3.19 14.25
CA TYR A 22 8.53 3.57 12.86
C TYR A 22 8.11 5.03 12.66
N PRO A 23 7.21 5.64 13.46
CA PRO A 23 6.82 7.04 13.29
C PRO A 23 8.02 7.99 13.39
N GLN A 24 8.87 7.78 14.38
CA GLN A 24 10.07 8.60 14.59
C GLN A 24 11.09 8.43 13.46
N GLN A 25 11.27 7.20 12.98
CA GLN A 25 12.16 6.89 11.86
C GLN A 25 11.71 7.60 10.59
N MET A 26 10.40 7.57 10.27
CA MET A 26 9.84 8.26 9.11
C MET A 26 9.96 9.77 9.24
N ALA A 27 9.61 10.33 10.39
CA ALA A 27 9.71 11.77 10.65
C ALA A 27 11.14 12.28 10.50
N THR A 28 12.11 11.57 11.05
CA THR A 28 13.53 11.96 11.03
C THR A 28 14.16 11.73 9.66
N GLY A 29 13.87 10.58 9.03
CA GLY A 29 14.55 10.19 7.78
C GLY A 29 13.95 10.83 6.53
N LEU A 30 12.64 11.06 6.49
CA LEU A 30 11.94 11.52 5.29
C LEU A 30 11.07 12.75 5.53
N GLY A 31 10.67 13.03 6.78
CA GLY A 31 9.62 13.99 7.11
C GLY A 31 9.87 15.44 6.67
N SER A 32 11.13 15.86 6.58
CA SER A 32 11.55 17.20 6.13
C SER A 32 11.78 17.32 4.63
N LEU A 33 11.72 16.21 3.89
CA LEU A 33 11.98 16.22 2.43
C LEU A 33 10.81 16.84 1.67
N GLN A 34 11.15 17.63 0.65
CA GLN A 34 10.17 18.28 -0.20
C GLN A 34 9.26 17.24 -0.87
N GLY A 35 7.94 17.47 -0.83
CA GLY A 35 6.94 16.61 -1.42
C GLY A 35 6.66 15.32 -0.65
N TYR A 36 7.23 15.14 0.57
CA TYR A 36 6.85 14.04 1.44
C TYR A 36 5.43 14.24 2.01
N MET A 37 4.55 13.27 1.77
CA MET A 37 3.14 13.33 2.14
C MET A 37 2.78 12.42 3.30
N GLY A 38 3.70 11.56 3.75
CA GLY A 38 3.44 10.67 4.89
C GLY A 38 3.88 9.23 4.65
N ALA A 39 3.50 8.35 5.58
CA ALA A 39 3.84 6.94 5.52
C ALA A 39 2.75 6.05 6.11
N SER A 40 2.80 4.76 5.72
CA SER A 40 2.04 3.67 6.35
C SER A 40 2.94 2.46 6.58
N LEU A 41 2.69 1.73 7.67
CA LEU A 41 3.33 0.46 7.98
C LEU A 41 2.28 -0.63 8.02
N LEU A 42 2.41 -1.59 7.12
CA LEU A 42 1.55 -2.77 7.02
C LEU A 42 2.31 -3.99 7.56
N ILE A 43 1.67 -4.79 8.41
CA ILE A 43 2.31 -5.91 9.11
C ILE A 43 1.39 -7.14 9.07
N ASP A 44 1.95 -8.29 8.77
CA ASP A 44 1.40 -9.59 9.13
C ASP A 44 2.09 -10.07 10.42
N ARG A 45 1.39 -10.01 11.56
CA ARG A 45 1.95 -10.39 12.86
C ARG A 45 2.27 -11.87 12.96
N GLY A 46 1.59 -12.73 12.19
CA GLY A 46 1.80 -14.17 12.21
C GLY A 46 3.10 -14.60 11.52
N THR A 47 3.42 -13.94 10.41
CA THR A 47 4.56 -14.32 9.57
C THR A 47 5.75 -13.38 9.71
N GLY A 48 5.56 -12.17 10.23
CA GLY A 48 6.57 -11.11 10.23
C GLY A 48 6.77 -10.43 8.88
N ALA A 49 5.97 -10.77 7.88
CA ALA A 49 5.97 -10.06 6.61
C ALA A 49 5.39 -8.66 6.77
N GLY A 50 5.90 -7.69 6.04
CA GLY A 50 5.38 -6.33 6.09
C GLY A 50 5.71 -5.51 4.86
N ALA A 51 5.10 -4.33 4.81
CA ALA A 51 5.35 -3.31 3.79
C ALA A 51 5.38 -1.91 4.43
N SER A 52 6.48 -1.19 4.21
CA SER A 52 6.58 0.23 4.50
C SER A 52 6.26 1.01 3.24
N VAL A 53 5.27 1.90 3.33
CA VAL A 53 4.82 2.74 2.21
C VAL A 53 5.12 4.19 2.53
N SER A 54 5.88 4.87 1.69
CA SER A 54 6.06 6.32 1.73
C SER A 54 5.30 6.97 0.58
N TYR A 55 4.61 8.10 0.88
CA TYR A 55 3.76 8.84 -0.04
C TYR A 55 4.44 10.13 -0.46
N TRP A 56 4.33 10.49 -1.74
CA TRP A 56 5.04 11.60 -2.37
C TRP A 56 4.11 12.38 -3.29
N GLU A 57 4.25 13.69 -3.29
CA GLU A 57 3.47 14.58 -4.13
C GLU A 57 3.74 14.32 -5.63
N THR A 58 5.03 14.20 -6.00
CA THR A 58 5.46 13.99 -7.40
C THR A 58 6.46 12.84 -7.53
N ALA A 59 6.66 12.36 -8.76
CA ALA A 59 7.68 11.37 -9.08
C ALA A 59 9.09 11.90 -8.80
N GLU A 60 9.32 13.19 -9.09
CA GLU A 60 10.61 13.87 -8.92
C GLU A 60 10.97 13.96 -7.43
N SER A 61 10.03 14.33 -6.55
CA SER A 61 10.27 14.38 -5.11
C SER A 61 10.54 12.99 -4.54
N MET A 62 9.83 11.97 -5.01
CA MET A 62 10.10 10.57 -4.65
C MET A 62 11.51 10.15 -5.11
N GLN A 63 11.91 10.50 -6.34
CA GLN A 63 13.24 10.18 -6.88
C GLN A 63 14.34 10.92 -6.11
N ALA A 64 14.16 12.20 -5.80
CA ALA A 64 15.13 12.99 -5.04
C ALA A 64 15.35 12.45 -3.61
N SER A 65 14.37 11.74 -3.05
CA SER A 65 14.46 11.11 -1.73
C SER A 65 15.22 9.78 -1.68
N GLU A 66 15.75 9.28 -2.81
CA GLU A 66 16.28 7.90 -2.88
C GLU A 66 17.49 7.67 -1.98
N GLU A 67 18.40 8.63 -1.89
CA GLU A 67 19.58 8.53 -1.03
C GLU A 67 19.17 8.49 0.46
N ALA A 68 18.30 9.40 0.88
CA ALA A 68 17.77 9.42 2.25
C ALA A 68 16.99 8.12 2.57
N GLY A 69 16.16 7.66 1.63
CA GLY A 69 15.43 6.41 1.78
C GLY A 69 16.35 5.19 1.88
N THR A 70 17.45 5.16 1.13
CA THR A 70 18.44 4.08 1.20
C THR A 70 19.17 4.08 2.54
N THR A 71 19.58 5.28 3.01
CA THR A 71 20.22 5.44 4.33
C THR A 71 19.28 4.96 5.45
N LEU A 72 18.02 5.40 5.42
CA LEU A 72 17.02 4.99 6.41
C LEU A 72 16.79 3.47 6.40
N ARG A 73 16.61 2.85 5.24
CA ARG A 73 16.45 1.40 5.12
C ARG A 73 17.65 0.63 5.68
N SER A 74 18.87 1.10 5.39
CA SER A 74 20.10 0.49 5.92
C SER A 74 20.18 0.58 7.44
N GLN A 75 19.81 1.71 8.03
CA GLN A 75 19.76 1.88 9.48
C GLN A 75 18.72 0.97 10.12
N VAL A 76 17.51 0.93 9.56
CA VAL A 76 16.41 0.08 10.06
C VAL A 76 16.80 -1.40 9.99
N THR A 77 17.34 -1.88 8.87
CA THR A 77 17.73 -3.28 8.74
C THR A 77 18.87 -3.66 9.68
N ALA A 78 19.84 -2.76 9.89
CA ALA A 78 20.95 -3.00 10.81
C ALA A 78 20.51 -3.13 12.28
N THR A 79 19.47 -2.38 12.68
CA THR A 79 18.97 -2.37 14.07
C THR A 79 17.91 -3.44 14.32
N SER A 80 17.00 -3.66 13.35
CA SER A 80 15.87 -4.58 13.52
C SER A 80 16.15 -6.01 13.06
N GLY A 81 17.18 -6.23 12.23
CA GLY A 81 17.42 -7.51 11.57
C GLY A 81 16.41 -7.82 10.45
N ALA A 82 15.54 -6.89 10.10
CA ALA A 82 14.60 -7.07 8.99
C ALA A 82 15.34 -7.21 7.65
N GLN A 83 14.84 -8.06 6.78
CA GLN A 83 15.36 -8.26 5.43
C GLN A 83 14.45 -7.58 4.42
N ILE A 84 14.99 -6.68 3.60
CA ILE A 84 14.25 -6.09 2.49
C ILE A 84 14.12 -7.17 1.40
N ARG A 85 12.87 -7.43 1.00
CA ARG A 85 12.53 -8.40 -0.05
C ARG A 85 12.47 -7.73 -1.41
N GLU A 86 11.89 -6.51 -1.44
CA GLU A 86 11.65 -5.79 -2.68
C GLU A 86 11.37 -4.31 -2.41
N ILE A 87 11.70 -3.46 -3.39
CA ILE A 87 11.37 -2.03 -3.39
C ILE A 87 10.77 -1.69 -4.75
N GLU A 88 9.55 -1.16 -4.76
CA GLU A 88 8.88 -0.74 -5.97
C GLU A 88 8.30 0.67 -5.85
N ARG A 89 8.09 1.29 -6.98
CA ARG A 89 7.57 2.65 -7.12
C ARG A 89 6.35 2.64 -8.01
N PHE A 90 5.29 3.29 -7.54
CA PHE A 90 4.01 3.33 -8.23
C PHE A 90 3.48 4.76 -8.30
N GLU A 91 2.81 5.07 -9.40
CA GLU A 91 1.84 6.15 -9.47
C GLU A 91 0.54 5.69 -8.80
N LEU A 92 -0.03 6.48 -7.88
CA LEU A 92 -1.39 6.23 -7.37
C LEU A 92 -2.38 6.66 -8.45
N VAL A 93 -2.92 5.69 -9.18
CA VAL A 93 -3.89 5.92 -10.27
C VAL A 93 -5.33 5.92 -9.78
N VAL A 94 -5.62 5.27 -8.64
CA VAL A 94 -6.90 5.38 -7.92
C VAL A 94 -6.62 5.59 -6.45
N GLU A 95 -7.29 6.56 -5.87
CA GLU A 95 -7.37 6.76 -4.42
C GLU A 95 -8.78 7.20 -4.07
N GLU A 96 -9.47 6.40 -3.26
CA GLU A 96 -10.78 6.71 -2.72
C GLU A 96 -10.81 6.35 -1.25
N ARG A 97 -11.25 7.29 -0.42
CA ARG A 97 -11.32 7.12 1.04
C ARG A 97 -12.67 7.56 1.55
N THR A 98 -13.26 6.77 2.43
CA THR A 98 -14.48 7.13 3.16
C THR A 98 -14.15 7.67 4.56
N ALA A 99 -12.91 7.50 5.01
CA ALA A 99 -12.41 7.96 6.30
C ALA A 99 -10.90 8.23 6.26
N PRO A 100 -10.36 9.09 7.14
CA PRO A 100 -8.93 9.36 7.24
C PRO A 100 -8.12 8.08 7.49
N PRO A 101 -6.86 8.01 6.99
CA PRO A 101 -5.94 6.93 7.32
C PRO A 101 -5.70 6.85 8.82
N ARG A 102 -5.58 5.64 9.36
CA ARG A 102 -5.23 5.42 10.76
C ARG A 102 -4.64 4.03 10.99
N ALA A 103 -3.96 3.85 12.09
CA ALA A 103 -3.54 2.53 12.58
C ALA A 103 -4.73 1.67 13.00
N ASN A 104 -4.47 0.39 13.23
CA ASN A 104 -5.44 -0.62 13.67
C ASN A 104 -6.61 -0.77 12.68
N THR A 105 -6.30 -0.76 11.39
CA THR A 105 -7.19 -1.14 10.29
C THR A 105 -6.61 -2.34 9.56
N TYR A 106 -7.44 -3.01 8.77
CA TYR A 106 -7.05 -4.26 8.12
C TYR A 106 -6.99 -4.07 6.61
N VAL A 107 -5.92 -4.55 6.00
CA VAL A 107 -5.63 -4.29 4.59
C VAL A 107 -5.55 -5.60 3.83
N ARG A 108 -6.19 -5.63 2.65
CA ARG A 108 -5.95 -6.66 1.63
C ARG A 108 -5.18 -6.00 0.49
N VAL A 109 -4.02 -6.54 0.16
CA VAL A 109 -3.22 -6.12 -0.99
C VAL A 109 -3.29 -7.20 -2.05
N ASN A 110 -3.73 -6.82 -3.24
CA ASN A 110 -3.67 -7.65 -4.43
C ASN A 110 -2.54 -7.13 -5.32
N ASP A 111 -1.61 -8.00 -5.68
CA ASP A 111 -0.43 -7.69 -6.50
C ASP A 111 -0.54 -8.46 -7.83
N LEU A 112 -0.45 -7.73 -8.94
CA LEU A 112 -0.62 -8.25 -10.29
C LEU A 112 0.56 -7.81 -11.17
N GLN A 113 1.06 -8.71 -11.99
CA GLN A 113 1.93 -8.38 -13.11
C GLN A 113 1.08 -8.36 -14.39
N GLY A 114 0.58 -7.18 -14.72
CA GLY A 114 -0.27 -6.96 -15.90
C GLY A 114 0.50 -6.35 -17.07
N SER A 115 -0.27 -5.88 -18.06
CA SER A 115 0.27 -5.15 -19.20
C SER A 115 0.27 -3.63 -18.93
N PRO A 116 1.37 -2.89 -19.24
CA PRO A 116 1.39 -1.43 -19.15
C PRO A 116 0.21 -0.75 -19.86
N ALA A 117 -0.19 -1.28 -21.03
CA ALA A 117 -1.30 -0.75 -21.83
C ALA A 117 -2.68 -0.96 -21.18
N LYS A 118 -2.78 -1.81 -20.17
CA LYS A 118 -4.03 -2.19 -19.50
C LYS A 118 -4.23 -1.51 -18.13
N VAL A 119 -3.29 -0.69 -17.70
CA VAL A 119 -3.36 0.01 -16.40
C VAL A 119 -4.63 0.84 -16.29
N ASP A 120 -4.96 1.62 -17.33
CA ASP A 120 -6.13 2.50 -17.30
C ASP A 120 -7.46 1.73 -17.43
N ASP A 121 -7.47 0.60 -18.14
CA ASP A 121 -8.65 -0.28 -18.19
C ASP A 121 -8.98 -0.81 -16.78
N LEU A 122 -7.96 -1.27 -16.04
CA LEU A 122 -8.15 -1.74 -14.67
C LEU A 122 -8.51 -0.60 -13.71
N ALA A 123 -7.89 0.58 -13.86
CA ALA A 123 -8.25 1.75 -13.06
C ALA A 123 -9.72 2.14 -13.25
N ASN A 124 -10.24 2.05 -14.48
CA ASN A 124 -11.64 2.33 -14.79
C ASN A 124 -12.57 1.26 -14.16
N LEU A 125 -12.20 -0.02 -14.17
CA LEU A 125 -12.93 -1.07 -13.47
C LEU A 125 -13.00 -0.78 -11.96
N VAL A 126 -11.88 -0.35 -11.35
CA VAL A 126 -11.83 -0.02 -9.91
C VAL A 126 -12.68 1.20 -9.58
N ARG A 127 -12.63 2.28 -10.39
CA ARG A 127 -13.43 3.51 -10.18
C ARG A 127 -14.92 3.30 -10.41
N GLY A 128 -15.29 2.39 -11.32
CA GLY A 128 -16.69 2.10 -11.69
C GLY A 128 -17.32 1.03 -10.80
N ASP A 129 -17.52 -0.14 -11.37
CA ASP A 129 -18.26 -1.26 -10.74
C ASP A 129 -17.70 -1.63 -9.36
N SER A 130 -16.37 -1.66 -9.22
CA SER A 130 -15.73 -2.04 -7.96
C SER A 130 -16.02 -1.07 -6.84
N MET A 131 -16.04 0.24 -7.13
CA MET A 131 -16.22 1.27 -6.12
C MET A 131 -17.58 1.20 -5.44
N SER A 132 -18.64 1.01 -6.22
CA SER A 132 -20.01 0.88 -5.70
C SER A 132 -20.15 -0.34 -4.80
N LEU A 133 -19.57 -1.48 -5.21
CA LEU A 133 -19.58 -2.71 -4.42
C LEU A 133 -18.74 -2.60 -3.15
N LEU A 134 -17.57 -1.96 -3.22
CA LEU A 134 -16.71 -1.73 -2.05
C LEU A 134 -17.40 -0.85 -1.02
N LYS A 135 -17.98 0.29 -1.44
CA LYS A 135 -18.68 1.24 -0.54
C LYS A 135 -19.92 0.64 0.11
N ALA A 136 -20.54 -0.37 -0.50
CA ALA A 136 -21.68 -1.07 0.06
C ALA A 136 -21.30 -2.11 1.16
N GLN A 137 -20.03 -2.44 1.30
CA GLN A 137 -19.58 -3.39 2.33
C GLN A 137 -19.39 -2.72 3.68
N SER A 138 -19.78 -3.43 4.74
CA SER A 138 -19.50 -2.98 6.12
C SER A 138 -18.01 -2.77 6.33
N GLY A 139 -17.66 -1.73 7.06
CA GLY A 139 -16.29 -1.43 7.47
C GLY A 139 -15.33 -1.02 6.33
N PHE A 140 -15.82 -0.78 5.11
CA PHE A 140 -14.97 -0.27 4.04
C PHE A 140 -14.46 1.15 4.37
N ARG A 141 -13.14 1.38 4.23
CA ARG A 141 -12.51 2.66 4.55
C ARG A 141 -11.80 3.31 3.37
N ALA A 142 -11.14 2.51 2.54
CA ALA A 142 -10.42 3.03 1.38
C ALA A 142 -10.11 1.95 0.35
N VAL A 143 -9.89 2.38 -0.89
CA VAL A 143 -9.19 1.62 -1.92
C VAL A 143 -8.15 2.51 -2.57
N LEU A 144 -6.94 1.94 -2.75
CA LEU A 144 -5.82 2.57 -3.44
C LEU A 144 -5.34 1.62 -4.52
N MET A 145 -5.08 2.14 -5.71
CA MET A 145 -4.44 1.40 -6.79
C MET A 145 -3.18 2.12 -7.21
N GLY A 146 -2.04 1.47 -7.01
CA GLY A 146 -0.74 1.89 -7.51
C GLY A 146 -0.38 1.13 -8.79
N ALA A 147 0.20 1.82 -9.76
CA ALA A 147 0.68 1.21 -10.99
C ALA A 147 2.07 1.70 -11.36
N ASN A 148 2.93 0.79 -11.76
CA ASN A 148 4.16 1.09 -12.48
C ASN A 148 3.84 1.00 -13.98
N ARG A 149 3.71 2.15 -14.65
CA ARG A 149 3.31 2.22 -16.07
C ARG A 149 4.37 1.70 -17.02
N GLN A 150 5.61 1.53 -16.57
CA GLN A 150 6.70 1.00 -17.43
C GLN A 150 6.69 -0.53 -17.41
N THR A 151 6.49 -1.13 -16.24
CA THR A 151 6.55 -2.59 -16.06
C THR A 151 5.19 -3.27 -16.15
N GLY A 152 4.09 -2.52 -15.97
CA GLY A 152 2.74 -3.07 -15.86
C GLY A 152 2.44 -3.71 -14.49
N ARG A 153 3.32 -3.58 -13.50
CA ARG A 153 3.03 -4.05 -12.16
C ARG A 153 1.99 -3.15 -11.47
N ILE A 154 1.02 -3.77 -10.83
CA ILE A 154 -0.11 -3.10 -10.21
C ILE A 154 -0.32 -3.67 -8.80
N VAL A 155 -0.55 -2.78 -7.84
CA VAL A 155 -0.98 -3.14 -6.49
C VAL A 155 -2.32 -2.48 -6.18
N ILE A 156 -3.28 -3.25 -5.65
CA ILE A 156 -4.58 -2.74 -5.22
C ILE A 156 -4.75 -3.06 -3.73
N ALA A 157 -4.76 -2.01 -2.91
CA ALA A 157 -4.98 -2.11 -1.47
C ALA A 157 -6.41 -1.71 -1.13
N SER A 158 -7.16 -2.58 -0.46
CA SER A 158 -8.45 -2.25 0.17
C SER A 158 -8.31 -2.26 1.68
N VAL A 159 -8.83 -1.20 2.34
CA VAL A 159 -8.69 -0.95 3.77
C VAL A 159 -10.04 -1.10 4.46
N TRP A 160 -10.05 -1.77 5.59
CA TRP A 160 -11.25 -2.22 6.32
C TRP A 160 -11.15 -1.88 7.80
N GLU A 161 -12.30 -1.62 8.42
CA GLU A 161 -12.39 -1.31 9.85
C GLU A 161 -11.92 -2.46 10.72
N THR A 162 -12.36 -3.69 10.40
CA THR A 162 -12.03 -4.92 11.14
C THR A 162 -11.56 -6.03 10.20
N ALA A 163 -10.87 -7.04 10.77
CA ALA A 163 -10.53 -8.26 10.03
C ALA A 163 -11.79 -8.99 9.55
N THR A 164 -12.85 -9.00 10.34
CA THR A 164 -14.13 -9.62 10.01
C THR A 164 -14.78 -8.95 8.79
N ASP A 165 -14.78 -7.61 8.72
CA ASP A 165 -15.32 -6.88 7.55
C ASP A 165 -14.51 -7.20 6.29
N ARG A 166 -13.17 -7.23 6.42
CA ARG A 166 -12.28 -7.61 5.32
C ARG A 166 -12.58 -9.02 4.80
N GLU A 167 -12.77 -9.99 5.69
CA GLU A 167 -13.10 -11.37 5.33
C GLU A 167 -14.50 -11.47 4.71
N ALA A 168 -15.51 -10.85 5.32
CA ALA A 168 -16.90 -10.85 4.83
C ALA A 168 -17.01 -10.27 3.42
N SER A 169 -16.17 -9.28 3.06
CA SER A 169 -16.14 -8.69 1.73
C SER A 169 -15.71 -9.66 0.61
N MET A 170 -15.10 -10.80 0.95
CA MET A 170 -14.55 -11.75 -0.04
C MET A 170 -15.63 -12.28 -1.00
N ALA A 171 -16.79 -12.63 -0.46
CA ALA A 171 -17.89 -13.18 -1.26
C ALA A 171 -18.45 -12.11 -2.23
N ALA A 172 -18.70 -10.90 -1.74
CA ALA A 172 -19.22 -9.80 -2.54
C ALA A 172 -18.25 -9.35 -3.66
N LEU A 173 -16.95 -9.49 -3.43
CA LEU A 173 -15.92 -9.07 -4.38
C LEU A 173 -15.38 -10.21 -5.26
N GLN A 174 -15.94 -11.41 -5.15
CA GLN A 174 -15.43 -12.60 -5.85
C GLN A 174 -15.36 -12.39 -7.37
N GLU A 175 -16.42 -11.91 -7.97
CA GLU A 175 -16.48 -11.67 -9.42
C GLU A 175 -15.45 -10.63 -9.87
N LEU A 176 -15.32 -9.53 -9.13
CA LEU A 176 -14.32 -8.49 -9.43
C LEU A 176 -12.90 -9.03 -9.35
N ARG A 177 -12.62 -9.86 -8.36
CA ARG A 177 -11.30 -10.48 -8.17
C ARG A 177 -10.96 -11.46 -9.30
N GLN A 178 -11.95 -12.09 -9.92
CA GLN A 178 -11.76 -12.94 -11.11
C GLN A 178 -11.57 -12.10 -12.37
N ARG A 179 -12.27 -10.96 -12.50
CA ARG A 179 -12.18 -10.06 -13.66
C ARG A 179 -10.90 -9.22 -13.66
N ALA A 180 -10.43 -8.80 -12.51
CA ALA A 180 -9.29 -7.87 -12.41
C ALA A 180 -8.02 -8.36 -13.12
N PRO A 181 -7.54 -9.61 -12.94
CA PRO A 181 -6.40 -10.13 -13.69
C PRO A 181 -6.65 -10.13 -15.20
N GLN A 182 -7.82 -10.52 -15.66
CA GLN A 182 -8.18 -10.56 -17.09
C GLN A 182 -8.14 -9.17 -17.72
N VAL A 183 -8.71 -8.15 -17.03
CA VAL A 183 -8.70 -6.76 -17.47
C VAL A 183 -7.28 -6.20 -17.48
N ALA A 184 -6.46 -6.54 -16.49
CA ALA A 184 -5.06 -6.14 -16.40
C ALA A 184 -4.16 -6.84 -17.43
N GLY A 185 -4.62 -7.92 -18.07
CA GLY A 185 -3.78 -8.81 -18.88
C GLY A 185 -2.75 -9.56 -18.03
N ALA A 186 -3.10 -9.88 -16.78
CA ALA A 186 -2.28 -10.62 -15.84
C ALA A 186 -2.68 -12.10 -15.80
N GLU A 187 -1.71 -12.99 -15.68
CA GLU A 187 -1.99 -14.44 -15.56
C GLU A 187 -2.44 -14.79 -14.14
N THR A 188 -1.88 -14.12 -13.14
CA THR A 188 -2.14 -14.40 -11.72
C THR A 188 -2.28 -13.12 -10.90
N MET A 189 -2.92 -13.26 -9.75
CA MET A 189 -3.02 -12.22 -8.73
C MET A 189 -2.61 -12.82 -7.38
N LYS A 190 -1.55 -12.27 -6.78
CA LYS A 190 -1.15 -12.61 -5.41
C LYS A 190 -1.96 -11.76 -4.44
N THR A 191 -2.46 -12.36 -3.38
CA THR A 191 -3.18 -11.64 -2.30
C THR A 191 -2.41 -11.78 -1.01
N GLU A 192 -2.16 -10.66 -0.34
CA GLU A 192 -1.55 -10.58 0.98
C GLU A 192 -2.48 -9.83 1.93
N LEU A 193 -2.49 -10.25 3.19
CA LEU A 193 -3.34 -9.69 4.24
C LEU A 193 -2.46 -9.07 5.32
N TYR A 194 -2.78 -7.84 5.69
CA TYR A 194 -2.02 -7.07 6.67
C TYR A 194 -2.94 -6.38 7.68
N GLU A 195 -2.34 -5.99 8.80
CA GLU A 195 -2.83 -4.95 9.69
C GLU A 195 -2.06 -3.66 9.39
N SER A 196 -2.73 -2.52 9.38
CA SER A 196 -2.08 -1.22 9.35
C SER A 196 -1.62 -0.87 10.76
N ALA A 197 -0.34 -1.05 11.04
CA ALA A 197 0.25 -0.73 12.33
C ALA A 197 0.49 0.77 12.51
N PHE A 198 0.69 1.49 11.40
CA PHE A 198 0.82 2.94 11.35
C PHE A 198 0.26 3.48 10.03
N ALA A 199 -0.44 4.60 10.07
CA ALA A 199 -0.83 5.34 8.87
C ALA A 199 -1.01 6.82 9.18
N GLU A 200 -0.16 7.65 8.62
CA GLU A 200 -0.24 9.10 8.65
C GLU A 200 0.09 9.63 7.26
N VAL A 201 -0.93 10.12 6.57
CA VAL A 201 -0.82 10.62 5.20
C VAL A 201 -1.55 11.95 5.13
N LYS A 202 -0.83 13.00 4.73
CA LYS A 202 -1.43 14.30 4.44
C LYS A 202 -2.38 14.13 3.27
N GLN A 203 -3.63 14.51 3.45
CA GLN A 203 -4.57 14.55 2.34
C GLN A 203 -4.12 15.67 1.39
N ALA A 204 -4.09 15.38 0.09
CA ALA A 204 -4.02 16.45 -0.90
C ALA A 204 -5.25 17.34 -0.65
N ALA A 205 -5.04 18.65 -0.59
CA ALA A 205 -6.16 19.58 -0.48
C ALA A 205 -7.14 19.25 -1.60
N LEU A 206 -8.38 18.93 -1.21
CA LEU A 206 -9.46 18.76 -2.18
C LEU A 206 -9.59 20.10 -2.91
N ALA A 207 -9.18 20.11 -4.18
CA ALA A 207 -9.35 21.27 -5.06
C ALA A 207 -10.79 21.40 -5.53
#